data_af7a08f7d41f966da1ec8db6ec2cc0d8
#
_entry.id   af7a08f7d41f966da1ec8db6ec2cc0d8
#
_cell.length_a   1.000
_cell.length_b   1.000
_cell.length_c   1.000
_cell.angle_alpha   90.00
_cell.angle_beta   90.00
_cell.angle_gamma   90.00
#
_symmetry.space_group_name_H-M   'P 1'
#
loop_
_entity.id
_entity.type
_entity.pdbx_description
1 polymer ?
#
loop_
_entity_poly.entity_id
_entity_poly.type
_entity_poly.pdbx_seq_one_letter_code
_entity_poly.pdbx_strand_id
1 'polypeptide(L)'
;VENHGGLSSDGAWLASVMKAVDHPMCGTLPDFGNFRIEGDRWYDRYKGVKELMPFAKAVSAKSHDFDSNGNETRTDFFRMMDIVMDAGYSGYVGIEYEGSEMDEMSGIKATKDLLDRVKSGV
;
A
#
# COMPACT_ATOMS: atom_id res chain seq x y z
N VAL A 1 -10.36 6.60 -4.53
CA VAL A 1 -9.37 6.55 -5.64
C VAL A 1 -8.14 5.81 -5.16
N GLU A 2 -7.68 4.84 -5.94
CA GLU A 2 -6.44 4.10 -5.73
C GLU A 2 -5.29 4.76 -6.51
N ASN A 3 -4.07 4.76 -5.96
CA ASN A 3 -2.87 5.00 -6.75
C ASN A 3 -2.60 3.77 -7.61
N HIS A 4 -2.66 3.92 -8.93
CA HIS A 4 -2.59 2.79 -9.87
C HIS A 4 -1.95 3.18 -11.22
N GLY A 5 -0.75 3.72 -11.15
CA GLY A 5 0.01 4.16 -12.34
C GLY A 5 -0.27 5.60 -12.74
N GLY A 6 0.62 6.16 -13.54
CA GLY A 6 0.50 7.52 -14.02
C GLY A 6 0.45 8.57 -12.92
N LEU A 7 -0.37 9.58 -13.11
CA LEU A 7 -0.52 10.69 -12.16
C LEU A 7 -0.99 10.23 -10.78
N SER A 8 -1.83 9.20 -10.69
CA SER A 8 -2.31 8.71 -9.40
C SER A 8 -1.20 8.09 -8.55
N SER A 9 -0.08 7.70 -9.15
CA SER A 9 1.11 7.18 -8.45
C SER A 9 2.03 8.29 -7.89
N ASP A 10 1.75 9.56 -8.19
CA ASP A 10 2.34 10.70 -7.48
C ASP A 10 1.47 11.02 -6.27
N GLY A 11 1.95 10.65 -5.07
CA GLY A 11 1.19 10.80 -3.83
C GLY A 11 0.82 12.25 -3.53
N ALA A 12 1.73 13.19 -3.78
CA ALA A 12 1.46 14.62 -3.58
C ALA A 12 0.39 15.14 -4.54
N TRP A 13 0.43 14.70 -5.81
CA TRP A 13 -0.58 15.07 -6.79
C TRP A 13 -1.96 14.54 -6.40
N LEU A 14 -2.07 13.24 -6.09
CA LEU A 14 -3.35 12.63 -5.71
C LEU A 14 -3.91 13.22 -4.41
N ALA A 15 -3.05 13.50 -3.42
CA ALA A 15 -3.45 14.18 -2.19
C ALA A 15 -3.99 15.60 -2.47
N SER A 16 -3.40 16.32 -3.44
CA SER A 16 -3.89 17.65 -3.85
C SER A 16 -5.28 17.57 -4.48
N VAL A 17 -5.56 16.53 -5.26
CA VAL A 17 -6.90 16.27 -5.81
C VAL A 17 -7.92 16.03 -4.70
N MET A 18 -7.57 15.20 -3.70
CA MET A 18 -8.46 14.96 -2.55
C MET A 18 -8.78 16.25 -1.78
N LYS A 19 -7.78 17.10 -1.56
CA LYS A 19 -7.96 18.41 -0.93
C LYS A 19 -8.87 19.33 -1.74
N ALA A 20 -8.71 19.34 -3.07
CA ALA A 20 -9.53 20.16 -3.95
C ALA A 20 -11.00 19.70 -4.02
N VAL A 21 -11.22 18.38 -3.99
CA VAL A 21 -12.58 17.81 -3.97
C VAL A 21 -13.27 18.06 -2.64
N ASP A 22 -12.55 17.94 -1.54
CA ASP A 22 -13.01 18.20 -0.16
C ASP A 22 -14.43 17.67 0.13
N HIS A 23 -14.62 16.37 -0.12
CA HIS A 23 -15.93 15.74 0.09
C HIS A 23 -15.80 14.45 0.92
N PRO A 24 -16.66 14.23 1.95
CA PRO A 24 -16.55 13.09 2.85
C PRO A 24 -16.69 11.72 2.17
N MET A 25 -17.36 11.65 1.02
CA MET A 25 -17.51 10.42 0.24
C MET A 25 -16.38 10.20 -0.78
N CYS A 26 -15.43 11.13 -0.88
CA CYS A 26 -14.26 11.01 -1.74
C CYS A 26 -13.02 10.79 -0.88
N GLY A 27 -12.28 9.73 -1.17
CA GLY A 27 -11.07 9.40 -0.43
C GLY A 27 -10.14 8.52 -1.24
N THR A 28 -9.03 8.15 -0.63
CA THR A 28 -8.02 7.29 -1.23
C THR A 28 -8.16 5.84 -0.78
N LEU A 29 -7.61 4.96 -1.58
CA LEU A 29 -7.25 3.58 -1.27
C LEU A 29 -5.74 3.47 -1.52
N PRO A 30 -4.89 3.81 -0.54
CA PRO A 30 -3.45 3.68 -0.71
C PRO A 30 -3.05 2.22 -0.96
N ASP A 31 -2.43 1.97 -2.11
CA ASP A 31 -1.82 0.70 -2.45
C ASP A 31 -0.31 0.74 -2.20
N PHE A 32 0.26 -0.33 -1.63
CA PHE A 32 1.67 -0.36 -1.22
C PHE A 32 2.66 -0.46 -2.38
N GLY A 33 2.22 -0.89 -3.56
CA GLY A 33 3.10 -1.19 -4.69
C GLY A 33 2.92 -0.30 -5.92
N ASN A 34 1.77 0.31 -6.11
CA ASN A 34 1.39 1.02 -7.34
C ASN A 34 1.97 2.45 -7.40
N PHE A 35 3.29 2.58 -7.42
CA PHE A 35 3.98 3.88 -7.44
C PHE A 35 4.80 4.14 -8.71
N ARG A 36 4.55 3.39 -9.79
CA ARG A 36 5.16 3.66 -11.08
C ARG A 36 4.41 4.78 -11.79
N ILE A 37 5.08 5.92 -12.00
CA ILE A 37 4.50 7.07 -12.71
C ILE A 37 4.55 6.84 -14.22
N GLU A 38 5.75 6.60 -14.76
CA GLU A 38 5.97 6.44 -16.20
C GLU A 38 7.34 5.80 -16.44
N GLY A 39 7.45 4.87 -17.38
CA GLY A 39 8.72 4.21 -17.71
C GLY A 39 9.42 3.68 -16.47
N ASP A 40 10.64 4.14 -16.19
CA ASP A 40 11.41 3.79 -14.99
C ASP A 40 11.30 4.84 -13.87
N ARG A 41 10.37 5.77 -13.99
CA ARG A 41 10.13 6.80 -12.98
C ARG A 41 9.13 6.31 -11.94
N TRP A 42 9.62 6.13 -10.71
CA TRP A 42 8.86 5.69 -9.56
C TRP A 42 8.77 6.78 -8.51
N TYR A 43 7.64 6.86 -7.85
CA TYR A 43 7.46 7.66 -6.64
C TYR A 43 7.90 6.85 -5.41
N ASP A 44 8.42 7.50 -4.39
CA ASP A 44 8.72 6.84 -3.11
C ASP A 44 7.41 6.32 -2.49
N ARG A 45 7.27 5.00 -2.36
CA ARG A 45 6.05 4.35 -1.88
C ARG A 45 5.70 4.71 -0.44
N TYR A 46 6.68 4.85 0.41
CA TYR A 46 6.45 5.20 1.82
C TYR A 46 6.01 6.64 1.97
N LYS A 47 6.63 7.56 1.24
CA LYS A 47 6.20 8.94 1.13
C LYS A 47 4.79 9.03 0.55
N GLY A 48 4.53 8.32 -0.53
CA GLY A 48 3.23 8.32 -1.22
C GLY A 48 2.10 7.81 -0.31
N VAL A 49 2.27 6.67 0.35
CA VAL A 49 1.27 6.16 1.30
C VAL A 49 1.06 7.16 2.43
N LYS A 50 2.13 7.73 3.00
CA LYS A 50 2.02 8.75 4.06
C LYS A 50 1.19 9.96 3.63
N GLU A 51 1.35 10.42 2.39
CA GLU A 51 0.60 11.56 1.82
C GLU A 51 -0.87 11.22 1.56
N LEU A 52 -1.18 9.95 1.24
CA LEU A 52 -2.54 9.50 0.92
C LEU A 52 -3.35 9.07 2.15
N MET A 53 -2.69 8.62 3.23
CA MET A 53 -3.36 8.12 4.43
C MET A 53 -4.35 9.11 5.07
N PRO A 54 -4.13 10.44 5.09
CA PRO A 54 -5.13 11.38 5.65
C PRO A 54 -6.50 11.31 4.97
N PHE A 55 -6.57 10.78 3.75
CA PHE A 55 -7.80 10.66 2.96
C PHE A 55 -8.26 9.21 2.81
N ALA A 56 -7.59 8.26 3.46
CA ALA A 56 -7.83 6.84 3.24
C ALA A 56 -9.20 6.38 3.75
N LYS A 57 -9.90 5.62 2.90
CA LYS A 57 -11.14 4.90 3.23
C LYS A 57 -10.93 3.38 3.26
N ALA A 58 -9.88 2.91 2.61
CA ALA A 58 -9.40 1.54 2.60
C ALA A 58 -7.89 1.55 2.38
N VAL A 59 -7.21 0.41 2.52
CA VAL A 59 -5.79 0.22 2.27
C VAL A 59 -5.60 -1.09 1.50
N SER A 60 -4.73 -1.10 0.49
CA SER A 60 -4.34 -2.28 -0.27
C SER A 60 -2.90 -2.67 0.07
N ALA A 61 -2.74 -3.80 0.76
CA ALA A 61 -1.45 -4.41 1.03
C ALA A 61 -1.00 -5.24 -0.18
N LYS A 62 -0.59 -4.56 -1.24
CA LYS A 62 -0.02 -5.21 -2.41
C LYS A 62 1.28 -5.89 -2.07
N SER A 63 1.40 -7.15 -2.47
CA SER A 63 2.59 -7.96 -2.35
C SER A 63 2.96 -8.63 -3.67
N HIS A 64 4.22 -9.00 -3.80
CA HIS A 64 4.73 -9.76 -4.94
C HIS A 64 5.37 -11.05 -4.42
N ASP A 65 6.67 -11.09 -4.35
CA ASP A 65 7.41 -12.28 -3.97
C ASP A 65 8.01 -12.14 -2.56
N PHE A 66 8.34 -13.26 -1.93
CA PHE A 66 8.78 -13.30 -0.54
C PHE A 66 10.18 -13.93 -0.43
N ASP A 67 10.98 -13.42 0.50
CA ASP A 67 12.26 -14.01 0.85
C ASP A 67 12.10 -15.28 1.73
N SER A 68 13.21 -15.94 2.04
CA SER A 68 13.23 -17.16 2.87
C SER A 68 12.72 -16.95 4.29
N ASN A 69 12.62 -15.71 4.76
CA ASN A 69 12.09 -15.34 6.07
C ASN A 69 10.61 -14.95 6.01
N GLY A 70 10.00 -15.00 4.83
CA GLY A 70 8.63 -14.61 4.59
C GLY A 70 8.39 -13.10 4.58
N ASN A 71 9.42 -12.29 4.31
CA ASN A 71 9.27 -10.86 4.10
C ASN A 71 9.03 -10.57 2.62
N GLU A 72 8.18 -9.59 2.33
CA GLU A 72 7.95 -9.13 0.96
C GLU A 72 9.22 -8.46 0.42
N THR A 73 9.58 -8.75 -0.84
CA THR A 73 10.89 -8.39 -1.39
C THR A 73 11.00 -6.96 -1.91
N ARG A 74 9.88 -6.28 -2.16
CA ARG A 74 9.83 -4.92 -2.73
C ARG A 74 9.41 -3.86 -1.72
N THR A 75 8.66 -4.27 -0.70
CA THR A 75 8.08 -3.37 0.31
C THR A 75 8.37 -3.89 1.71
N ASP A 76 8.99 -3.07 2.54
CA ASP A 76 9.08 -3.34 3.98
C ASP A 76 7.70 -3.13 4.62
N PHE A 77 7.02 -4.21 4.91
CA PHE A 77 5.67 -4.21 5.46
C PHE A 77 5.63 -3.68 6.90
N PHE A 78 6.68 -3.87 7.69
CA PHE A 78 6.76 -3.30 9.04
C PHE A 78 6.76 -1.79 8.96
N ARG A 79 7.68 -1.22 8.20
CA ARG A 79 7.75 0.23 7.96
C ARG A 79 6.47 0.79 7.34
N MET A 80 5.88 0.06 6.39
CA MET A 80 4.67 0.51 5.71
C MET A 80 3.46 0.53 6.63
N MET A 81 3.29 -0.50 7.46
CA MET A 81 2.20 -0.56 8.42
C MET A 81 2.37 0.44 9.57
N ASP A 82 3.60 0.77 9.98
CA ASP A 82 3.84 1.88 10.91
C ASP A 82 3.26 3.19 10.36
N ILE A 83 3.48 3.48 9.07
CA ILE A 83 2.90 4.68 8.43
C ILE A 83 1.36 4.65 8.44
N VAL A 84 0.76 3.50 8.17
CA VAL A 84 -0.69 3.31 8.19
C VAL A 84 -1.26 3.53 9.60
N MET A 85 -0.63 2.94 10.61
CA MET A 85 -1.04 3.01 12.00
C MET A 85 -0.82 4.42 12.59
N ASP A 86 0.29 5.07 12.28
CA ASP A 86 0.61 6.44 12.73
C ASP A 86 -0.39 7.47 12.18
N ALA A 87 -1.03 7.18 11.05
CA ALA A 87 -2.12 8.00 10.51
C ALA A 87 -3.45 7.83 11.28
N GLY A 88 -3.52 6.96 12.28
CA GLY A 88 -4.73 6.66 13.05
C GLY A 88 -5.75 5.80 12.29
N TYR A 89 -5.31 5.08 11.24
CA TYR A 89 -6.20 4.22 10.47
C TYR A 89 -6.62 2.98 11.27
N SER A 90 -7.91 2.69 11.28
CA SER A 90 -8.50 1.54 11.98
C SER A 90 -9.42 0.67 11.11
N GLY A 91 -9.39 0.89 9.80
CA GLY A 91 -10.18 0.13 8.82
C GLY A 91 -9.54 -1.18 8.40
N TYR A 92 -10.11 -1.81 7.39
CA TYR A 92 -9.57 -3.03 6.80
C TYR A 92 -8.32 -2.75 5.95
N VAL A 93 -7.39 -3.70 5.98
CA VAL A 93 -6.25 -3.77 5.06
C VAL A 93 -6.50 -4.95 4.12
N GLY A 94 -6.81 -4.65 2.87
CA GLY A 94 -7.06 -5.66 1.84
C GLY A 94 -5.75 -6.28 1.36
N ILE A 95 -5.77 -7.56 1.02
CA ILE A 95 -4.62 -8.27 0.47
C ILE A 95 -4.76 -8.32 -1.05
N GLU A 96 -3.70 -7.95 -1.76
CA GLU A 96 -3.59 -8.12 -3.20
C GLU A 96 -2.21 -8.70 -3.55
N TYR A 97 -2.19 -9.95 -4.00
CA TYR A 97 -0.96 -10.64 -4.41
C TYR A 97 -0.79 -10.59 -5.93
N GLU A 98 0.36 -10.10 -6.38
CA GLU A 98 0.75 -10.04 -7.80
C GLU A 98 2.15 -10.64 -8.05
N GLY A 99 2.58 -11.57 -7.20
CA GLY A 99 3.86 -12.26 -7.36
C GLY A 99 3.84 -13.33 -8.45
N SER A 100 5.02 -13.86 -8.75
CA SER A 100 5.22 -14.87 -9.78
C SER A 100 5.85 -16.17 -9.28
N GLU A 101 6.33 -16.19 -8.03
CA GLU A 101 7.04 -17.35 -7.47
C GLU A 101 6.10 -18.34 -6.75
N MET A 102 4.88 -17.93 -6.45
CA MET A 102 3.86 -18.74 -5.76
C MET A 102 2.56 -18.75 -6.57
N ASP A 103 1.73 -19.76 -6.34
CA ASP A 103 0.33 -19.68 -6.76
C ASP A 103 -0.43 -18.62 -5.96
N GLU A 104 -1.56 -18.19 -6.49
CA GLU A 104 -2.35 -17.08 -5.91
C GLU A 104 -2.74 -17.32 -4.46
N MET A 105 -3.22 -18.52 -4.12
CA MET A 105 -3.65 -18.84 -2.76
C MET A 105 -2.50 -18.86 -1.78
N SER A 106 -1.35 -19.39 -2.19
CA SER A 106 -0.12 -19.41 -1.39
C SER A 106 0.41 -17.98 -1.16
N GLY A 107 0.40 -17.14 -2.21
CA GLY A 107 0.82 -15.73 -2.10
C GLY A 107 -0.09 -14.89 -1.21
N ILE A 108 -1.42 -15.08 -1.31
CA ILE A 108 -2.39 -14.42 -0.41
C ILE A 108 -2.14 -14.86 1.04
N LYS A 109 -1.91 -16.15 1.27
CA LYS A 109 -1.60 -16.67 2.61
C LYS A 109 -0.30 -16.09 3.15
N ALA A 110 0.77 -16.05 2.34
CA ALA A 110 2.05 -15.47 2.74
C ALA A 110 1.91 -13.98 3.13
N THR A 111 1.12 -13.22 2.36
CA THR A 111 0.81 -11.82 2.68
C THR A 111 0.08 -11.69 4.01
N LYS A 112 -0.90 -12.55 4.23
CA LYS A 112 -1.64 -12.58 5.50
C LYS A 112 -0.71 -12.90 6.67
N ASP A 113 0.11 -13.95 6.54
CA ASP A 113 1.04 -14.36 7.58
C ASP A 113 2.05 -13.24 7.91
N LEU A 114 2.50 -12.48 6.90
CA LEU A 114 3.35 -11.30 7.10
C LEU A 114 2.61 -10.18 7.85
N LEU A 115 1.37 -9.86 7.48
CA LEU A 115 0.56 -8.87 8.19
C LEU A 115 0.28 -9.27 9.64
N ASP A 116 0.06 -10.56 9.92
CA ASP A 116 -0.11 -11.07 11.28
C ASP A 116 1.18 -10.92 12.12
N ARG A 117 2.36 -11.13 11.52
CA ARG A 117 3.67 -10.87 12.17
C ARG A 117 3.84 -9.38 12.47
N VAL A 118 3.55 -8.51 11.52
CA VAL A 118 3.62 -7.05 11.72
C VAL A 118 2.73 -6.63 12.89
N LYS A 119 1.50 -7.15 12.96
CA LYS A 119 0.57 -6.88 14.05
C LYS A 119 1.08 -7.35 15.42
N SER A 120 1.79 -8.47 15.47
CA SER A 120 2.36 -9.02 16.70
C SER A 120 3.72 -8.44 17.07
N GLY A 121 4.33 -7.62 16.19
CA GLY A 121 5.67 -7.05 16.41
C GLY A 121 6.81 -8.07 16.33
N VAL A 122 6.61 -9.15 15.61
CA VAL A 122 7.58 -10.28 15.52
C VAL A 122 8.14 -10.44 14.11
#